data_dec5773c12f985a0b549cd73672a0802
#
_entry.id   dec5773c12f985a0b549cd73672a0802
#
_cell.length_a   1.000
_cell.length_b   1.000
_cell.length_c   1.000
_cell.angle_alpha   90.00
_cell.angle_beta   90.00
_cell.angle_gamma   90.00
#
_symmetry.space_group_name_H-M   'P 1'
#
loop_
_entity.id
_entity.type
_entity.pdbx_description
1 polymer ?
#
loop_
_entity_poly.entity_id
_entity_poly.type
_entity_poly.pdbx_seq_one_letter_code
_entity_poly.pdbx_strand_id
1 'polypeptide(L)'
;MTRHTPNRRARTWLGAGALLTTGALALTACGSGFNDTPGEGHASGGGTLRLLIGSSGDAETKAVTDAVAAWSEQSGVQAEVQTANDLPQQLSQGFAAGSPPDLFYLAPEALAGYAANGSIAAYGDDLANKDDFYPSLVDNFTVDGKFYCAPKDFSTLALIINTDLWSAAGLTDADVPTTWDQLASVAQKLTTDGRVGLAFGAEYQRIGAFMAEAGGGLVTDGKATADSSANVEALNYVKTHLNDGTFAFASDVGAGWGGEAFGTQKAAMVIEGNWITGAMSADYPGVKYQVAELPAGPGGKGTLQFTNCWGMAADSGNQDQARSLVEYLTSTDQQLAFSKAFGPMPSIQSAADAWSAANPDLTAFLSGAENAQFPPNMAGAADVITDFNAQLESLKTGDPQALLQTAQSNLEAITK
;
A
#
# COMPACT_ATOMS: atom_id res chain seq x y z
N MET A 1 -3.04 51.44 -41.78
CA MET A 1 -3.56 52.72 -41.27
C MET A 1 -3.94 52.40 -39.83
N THR A 2 -3.40 52.88 -38.75
CA THR A 2 -2.54 53.98 -38.33
C THR A 2 -1.84 53.55 -37.05
N ARG A 3 -0.56 53.86 -37.00
CA ARG A 3 0.34 53.76 -35.84
C ARG A 3 -0.06 54.76 -34.74
N HIS A 4 0.22 54.45 -33.45
CA HIS A 4 0.85 55.41 -32.56
C HIS A 4 1.42 54.76 -31.30
N THR A 5 2.72 54.78 -31.11
CA THR A 5 3.55 54.90 -29.92
C THR A 5 4.05 56.38 -29.87
N PRO A 6 4.84 56.87 -28.91
CA PRO A 6 5.14 56.50 -27.50
C PRO A 6 5.07 57.73 -26.56
N ASN A 7 5.37 57.62 -25.28
CA ASN A 7 6.19 58.67 -24.61
C ASN A 7 6.83 58.25 -23.29
N ARG A 8 8.13 58.31 -23.27
CA ARG A 8 9.02 58.34 -22.10
C ARG A 8 8.87 59.68 -21.36
N ARG A 9 9.01 59.68 -20.03
CA ARG A 9 9.75 60.73 -19.30
C ARG A 9 10.34 60.16 -18.01
N ALA A 10 11.67 60.19 -17.97
CA ALA A 10 12.52 60.09 -16.79
C ALA A 10 12.52 61.40 -16.01
N ARG A 11 12.68 61.33 -14.70
CA ARG A 11 13.29 62.38 -13.90
C ARG A 11 13.88 61.82 -12.61
N THR A 12 15.19 61.83 -12.55
CA THR A 12 16.08 61.77 -11.39
C THR A 12 15.80 62.88 -10.40
N TRP A 13 16.02 62.65 -9.09
CA TRP A 13 16.90 63.49 -8.23
C TRP A 13 17.07 62.90 -6.82
N LEU A 14 18.31 62.98 -6.38
CA LEU A 14 19.02 62.63 -5.18
C LEU A 14 18.41 63.08 -3.84
N GLY A 15 18.77 62.34 -2.77
CA GLY A 15 18.72 62.83 -1.40
C GLY A 15 19.13 61.78 -0.38
N ALA A 16 20.32 61.93 0.18
CA ALA A 16 20.97 61.08 1.18
C ALA A 16 20.30 61.07 2.56
N GLY A 17 20.46 59.99 3.32
CA GLY A 17 20.16 59.93 4.74
C GLY A 17 20.34 58.51 5.30
N ALA A 18 21.52 58.27 5.86
CA ALA A 18 21.83 57.02 6.57
C ALA A 18 21.17 56.98 7.94
N LEU A 19 20.56 55.86 8.31
CA LEU A 19 20.40 55.42 9.71
C LEU A 19 20.31 53.90 9.73
N LEU A 20 21.33 53.27 10.28
CA LEU A 20 21.44 51.85 10.64
C LEU A 20 20.43 51.54 11.73
N THR A 21 19.48 50.66 11.47
CA THR A 21 18.79 49.90 12.51
C THR A 21 18.78 48.43 12.08
N THR A 22 19.56 47.66 12.78
CA THR A 22 19.57 46.19 12.75
C THR A 22 18.22 45.64 13.20
N GLY A 23 17.36 45.32 12.24
CA GLY A 23 16.12 44.58 12.48
C GLY A 23 16.35 43.11 12.20
N ALA A 24 16.41 42.29 13.22
CA ALA A 24 16.38 40.84 13.12
C ALA A 24 15.02 40.40 12.52
N LEU A 25 15.04 39.94 11.28
CA LEU A 25 13.91 39.24 10.70
C LEU A 25 13.86 37.82 11.29
N ALA A 26 12.96 37.67 12.28
CA ALA A 26 12.52 36.32 12.68
C ALA A 26 11.68 35.72 11.54
N LEU A 27 12.25 34.80 10.80
CA LEU A 27 11.52 33.88 9.93
C LEU A 27 10.71 32.94 10.83
N THR A 28 9.43 33.24 11.04
CA THR A 28 8.50 32.29 11.59
C THR A 28 8.20 31.23 10.48
N ALA A 29 8.96 30.17 10.49
CA ALA A 29 8.58 28.94 9.80
C ALA A 29 7.35 28.38 10.53
N CYS A 30 6.18 28.42 9.89
CA CYS A 30 5.05 27.60 10.26
C CYS A 30 5.38 26.15 9.92
N GLY A 31 6.10 25.47 10.81
CA GLY A 31 6.18 24.03 10.86
C GLY A 31 5.10 23.56 11.81
N SER A 32 4.09 22.87 11.34
CA SER A 32 3.22 22.02 12.16
C SER A 32 4.02 20.80 12.57
N GLY A 33 4.95 20.98 13.48
CA GLY A 33 5.71 19.95 14.16
C GLY A 33 5.30 19.94 15.64
N PHE A 34 5.50 18.83 16.28
CA PHE A 34 5.30 18.61 17.70
C PHE A 34 5.70 19.84 18.56
N ASN A 35 4.89 20.15 19.55
CA ASN A 35 5.09 21.30 20.43
C ASN A 35 6.18 20.94 21.47
N ASP A 36 7.45 21.17 21.15
CA ASP A 36 8.54 21.00 22.11
C ASP A 36 8.65 22.25 23.00
N THR A 37 8.31 22.10 24.26
CA THR A 37 8.74 23.04 25.30
C THR A 37 10.16 22.63 25.74
N PRO A 38 11.20 23.49 25.65
CA PRO A 38 12.51 23.13 26.11
C PRO A 38 12.53 23.03 27.65
N GLY A 39 12.52 21.79 28.15
CA GLY A 39 12.78 21.47 29.56
C GLY A 39 14.16 20.79 29.64
N GLU A 40 15.08 21.40 30.34
CA GLU A 40 16.42 20.89 30.64
C GLU A 40 16.32 19.55 31.40
N GLY A 41 17.14 18.57 30.99
CA GLY A 41 17.44 17.41 31.80
C GLY A 41 17.38 16.11 31.03
N HIS A 42 18.53 15.53 30.70
CA HIS A 42 18.67 14.12 30.36
C HIS A 42 18.20 13.28 31.55
N ALA A 43 16.91 12.90 31.56
CA ALA A 43 16.39 11.84 32.41
C ALA A 43 16.08 10.64 31.53
N SER A 44 16.72 9.52 31.85
CA SER A 44 16.41 8.20 31.31
C SER A 44 14.91 7.89 31.38
N GLY A 45 14.25 7.73 30.20
CA GLY A 45 12.96 7.05 30.06
C GLY A 45 11.75 7.83 30.57
N GLY A 46 11.13 8.70 29.77
CA GLY A 46 9.90 9.40 30.16
C GLY A 46 9.31 10.39 29.17
N GLY A 47 9.73 10.41 27.91
CA GLY A 47 9.09 11.22 26.86
C GLY A 47 7.81 10.56 26.35
N THR A 48 6.90 11.36 25.76
CA THR A 48 5.74 10.83 25.04
C THR A 48 6.21 10.02 23.85
N LEU A 49 5.73 8.78 23.71
CA LEU A 49 5.99 7.92 22.55
C LEU A 49 5.20 8.45 21.34
N ARG A 50 5.88 8.78 20.26
CA ARG A 50 5.26 9.39 19.08
C ARG A 50 5.11 8.36 17.97
N LEU A 51 3.87 8.20 17.48
CA LEU A 51 3.55 7.30 16.37
C LEU A 51 3.12 8.11 15.15
N LEU A 52 3.63 7.75 13.97
CA LEU A 52 3.21 8.31 12.69
C LEU A 52 2.63 7.19 11.81
N ILE A 53 1.36 7.31 11.42
CA ILE A 53 0.67 6.32 10.60
C ILE A 53 0.20 6.89 9.26
N GLY A 54 0.25 6.09 8.21
CA GLY A 54 -0.41 6.34 6.93
C GLY A 54 -1.76 5.63 6.93
N SER A 55 -2.79 6.29 7.43
CA SER A 55 -4.10 5.67 7.60
C SER A 55 -4.84 5.52 6.27
N SER A 56 -5.56 4.42 6.11
CA SER A 56 -6.49 4.17 4.99
C SER A 56 -7.83 4.92 5.15
N GLY A 57 -8.07 5.55 6.31
CA GLY A 57 -9.28 6.32 6.58
C GLY A 57 -9.58 6.49 8.08
N ASP A 58 -10.70 7.15 8.37
CA ASP A 58 -11.10 7.50 9.75
C ASP A 58 -11.25 6.28 10.66
N ALA A 59 -11.71 5.15 10.13
CA ALA A 59 -11.90 3.92 10.89
C ALA A 59 -10.58 3.34 11.40
N GLU A 60 -9.53 3.30 10.55
CA GLU A 60 -8.19 2.88 10.96
C GLU A 60 -7.58 3.86 11.95
N THR A 61 -7.63 5.17 11.64
CA THR A 61 -7.13 6.22 12.53
C THR A 61 -7.72 6.10 13.92
N LYS A 62 -9.04 5.95 14.00
CA LYS A 62 -9.73 5.79 15.29
C LYS A 62 -9.32 4.51 16.00
N ALA A 63 -9.30 3.38 15.32
CA ALA A 63 -8.98 2.09 15.93
C ALA A 63 -7.56 2.08 16.51
N VAL A 64 -6.58 2.59 15.78
CA VAL A 64 -5.19 2.68 16.23
C VAL A 64 -5.06 3.67 17.40
N THR A 65 -5.70 4.83 17.31
CA THR A 65 -5.68 5.82 18.40
C THR A 65 -6.28 5.29 19.69
N ASP A 66 -7.44 4.60 19.61
CA ASP A 66 -8.09 3.99 20.77
C ASP A 66 -7.22 2.89 21.39
N ALA A 67 -6.59 2.04 20.57
CA ALA A 67 -5.70 0.98 21.05
C ALA A 67 -4.44 1.54 21.74
N VAL A 68 -3.81 2.59 21.17
CA VAL A 68 -2.67 3.27 21.77
C VAL A 68 -3.07 3.94 23.10
N ALA A 69 -4.22 4.58 23.16
CA ALA A 69 -4.74 5.17 24.40
C ALA A 69 -4.98 4.12 25.49
N ALA A 70 -5.59 2.97 25.14
CA ALA A 70 -5.80 1.87 26.06
C ALA A 70 -4.47 1.28 26.58
N TRP A 71 -3.48 1.13 25.73
CA TRP A 71 -2.14 0.70 26.14
C TRP A 71 -1.47 1.75 27.05
N SER A 72 -1.62 3.05 26.74
CA SER A 72 -1.10 4.13 27.59
C SER A 72 -1.69 4.11 29.01
N GLU A 73 -2.99 3.86 29.13
CA GLU A 73 -3.67 3.70 30.43
C GLU A 73 -3.13 2.49 31.22
N GLN A 74 -2.88 1.37 30.53
CA GLN A 74 -2.41 0.13 31.17
C GLN A 74 -0.94 0.21 31.58
N SER A 75 -0.10 0.78 30.72
CA SER A 75 1.37 0.84 30.92
C SER A 75 1.81 2.04 31.76
N GLY A 76 1.01 3.10 31.83
CA GLY A 76 1.37 4.39 32.42
C GLY A 76 2.30 5.22 31.52
N VAL A 77 2.62 4.76 30.32
CA VAL A 77 3.46 5.47 29.34
C VAL A 77 2.60 6.34 28.43
N GLN A 78 2.95 7.61 28.31
CA GLN A 78 2.24 8.50 27.38
C GLN A 78 2.61 8.17 25.94
N ALA A 79 1.59 8.02 25.07
CA ALA A 79 1.78 7.79 23.65
C ALA A 79 0.76 8.59 22.84
N GLU A 80 1.16 9.08 21.67
CA GLU A 80 0.30 9.85 20.77
C GLU A 80 0.42 9.36 19.32
N VAL A 81 -0.71 9.37 18.62
CA VAL A 81 -0.79 8.96 17.21
C VAL A 81 -1.01 10.20 16.34
N GLN A 82 -0.20 10.32 15.31
CA GLN A 82 -0.37 11.30 14.24
C GLN A 82 -0.63 10.59 12.92
N THR A 83 -1.53 11.15 12.11
CA THR A 83 -1.82 10.66 10.76
C THR A 83 -1.06 11.51 9.75
N ALA A 84 -0.27 10.85 8.90
CA ALA A 84 0.46 11.49 7.82
C ALA A 84 -0.48 11.79 6.64
N ASN A 85 -0.30 12.96 6.02
CA ASN A 85 -0.88 13.26 4.72
C ASN A 85 -0.08 12.62 3.57
N ASP A 86 1.23 12.52 3.76
CA ASP A 86 2.20 11.84 2.89
C ASP A 86 3.24 11.19 3.80
N LEU A 87 3.05 9.91 4.09
CA LEU A 87 3.88 9.18 5.06
C LEU A 87 5.36 9.10 4.62
N PRO A 88 5.69 8.69 3.37
CA PRO A 88 7.08 8.65 2.93
C PRO A 88 7.79 10.00 3.04
N GLN A 89 7.14 11.09 2.63
CA GLN A 89 7.70 12.43 2.69
C GLN A 89 7.92 12.87 4.14
N GLN A 90 6.94 12.66 5.02
CA GLN A 90 7.04 13.09 6.42
C GLN A 90 8.08 12.28 7.19
N LEU A 91 8.21 10.98 6.94
CA LEU A 91 9.27 10.15 7.49
C LEU A 91 10.65 10.64 7.04
N SER A 92 10.84 10.85 5.74
CA SER A 92 12.10 11.35 5.19
C SER A 92 12.49 12.70 5.81
N GLN A 93 11.53 13.62 5.98
CA GLN A 93 11.75 14.91 6.63
C GLN A 93 12.11 14.77 8.12
N GLY A 94 11.42 13.89 8.85
CA GLY A 94 11.68 13.62 10.26
C GLY A 94 13.10 13.08 10.48
N PHE A 95 13.52 12.11 9.69
CA PHE A 95 14.88 11.55 9.73
C PHE A 95 15.94 12.59 9.33
N ALA A 96 15.69 13.38 8.27
CA ALA A 96 16.61 14.44 7.86
C ALA A 96 16.77 15.54 8.90
N ALA A 97 15.72 15.83 9.66
CA ALA A 97 15.72 16.81 10.75
C ALA A 97 16.32 16.27 12.07
N GLY A 98 16.65 14.97 12.15
CA GLY A 98 17.13 14.32 13.38
C GLY A 98 16.05 14.24 14.48
N SER A 99 14.78 14.22 14.08
CA SER A 99 13.62 14.14 15.01
C SER A 99 12.51 13.25 14.42
N PRO A 100 12.83 11.98 14.09
CA PRO A 100 11.84 11.04 13.58
C PRO A 100 10.81 10.69 14.65
N PRO A 101 9.63 10.17 14.29
CA PRO A 101 8.74 9.51 15.25
C PRO A 101 9.41 8.27 15.84
N ASP A 102 8.99 7.85 17.03
CA ASP A 102 9.51 6.63 17.66
C ASP A 102 9.07 5.37 16.94
N LEU A 103 7.77 5.30 16.59
CA LEU A 103 7.14 4.24 15.78
C LEU A 103 6.43 4.83 14.57
N PHE A 104 6.39 4.08 13.49
CA PHE A 104 5.72 4.50 12.26
C PHE A 104 5.34 3.31 11.38
N TYR A 105 4.35 3.50 10.50
CA TYR A 105 4.12 2.54 9.44
C TYR A 105 5.27 2.61 8.44
N LEU A 106 5.80 1.44 8.09
CA LEU A 106 6.88 1.31 7.12
C LEU A 106 6.49 0.30 6.05
N ALA A 107 6.51 0.76 4.81
CA ALA A 107 6.27 -0.10 3.66
C ALA A 107 7.54 -0.94 3.34
N PRO A 108 7.36 -2.17 2.84
CA PRO A 108 8.49 -3.08 2.56
C PRO A 108 9.54 -2.47 1.62
N GLU A 109 9.11 -1.77 0.59
CA GLU A 109 10.00 -1.15 -0.41
C GLU A 109 10.89 -0.04 0.17
N ALA A 110 10.54 0.54 1.31
CA ALA A 110 11.34 1.55 2.00
C ALA A 110 12.31 0.93 3.02
N LEU A 111 12.04 -0.30 3.48
CA LEU A 111 12.78 -0.96 4.55
C LEU A 111 14.28 -1.03 4.28
N ALA A 112 14.67 -1.55 3.13
CA ALA A 112 16.08 -1.76 2.78
C ALA A 112 16.89 -0.45 2.80
N GLY A 113 16.28 0.66 2.35
CA GLY A 113 16.90 1.99 2.36
C GLY A 113 17.14 2.51 3.77
N TYR A 114 16.15 2.41 4.66
CA TYR A 114 16.28 2.83 6.06
C TYR A 114 17.20 1.89 6.86
N ALA A 115 17.21 0.59 6.56
CA ALA A 115 18.11 -0.37 7.20
C ALA A 115 19.58 -0.11 6.81
N ALA A 116 19.85 0.14 5.52
CA ALA A 116 21.21 0.36 5.01
C ALA A 116 21.87 1.61 5.59
N ASN A 117 21.13 2.67 5.88
CA ASN A 117 21.65 3.90 6.47
C ASN A 117 21.58 3.92 8.01
N GLY A 118 21.08 2.83 8.64
CA GLY A 118 21.00 2.71 10.10
C GLY A 118 19.95 3.58 10.77
N SER A 119 18.96 4.05 10.03
CA SER A 119 17.87 4.92 10.56
C SER A 119 16.87 4.17 11.43
N ILE A 120 16.72 2.85 11.25
CA ILE A 120 15.74 2.02 11.94
C ILE A 120 16.39 0.90 12.76
N ALA A 121 15.77 0.58 13.89
CA ALA A 121 16.17 -0.52 14.75
C ALA A 121 15.63 -1.86 14.21
N ALA A 122 16.50 -2.89 14.24
CA ALA A 122 16.06 -4.26 14.00
C ALA A 122 15.62 -4.86 15.35
N TYR A 123 14.35 -4.83 15.64
CA TYR A 123 13.80 -5.28 16.94
C TYR A 123 12.89 -6.51 16.83
N GLY A 124 12.60 -6.97 15.62
CA GLY A 124 11.63 -8.04 15.38
C GLY A 124 12.01 -9.35 16.07
N ASP A 125 13.30 -9.68 16.14
CA ASP A 125 13.80 -10.88 16.85
C ASP A 125 13.61 -10.83 18.37
N ASP A 126 13.45 -9.65 18.95
CA ASP A 126 13.25 -9.42 20.38
C ASP A 126 11.78 -9.46 20.81
N LEU A 127 10.83 -9.57 19.87
CA LEU A 127 9.41 -9.65 20.16
C LEU A 127 9.03 -10.96 20.84
N ALA A 128 8.23 -10.90 21.90
CA ALA A 128 7.75 -12.09 22.59
C ALA A 128 6.83 -12.97 21.70
N ASN A 129 6.13 -12.35 20.76
CA ASN A 129 5.20 -13.02 19.83
C ASN A 129 5.75 -13.21 18.41
N LYS A 130 7.06 -13.12 18.19
CA LYS A 130 7.67 -13.19 16.86
C LYS A 130 7.33 -14.47 16.08
N ASP A 131 7.23 -15.60 16.76
CA ASP A 131 6.96 -16.91 16.16
C ASP A 131 5.47 -17.09 15.76
N ASP A 132 4.61 -16.15 16.11
CA ASP A 132 3.19 -16.16 15.76
C ASP A 132 2.92 -15.45 14.42
N PHE A 133 3.83 -14.61 13.93
CA PHE A 133 3.68 -14.00 12.61
C PHE A 133 3.75 -15.03 11.49
N TYR A 134 3.06 -14.77 10.38
CA TYR A 134 3.21 -15.59 9.18
C TYR A 134 4.64 -15.52 8.66
N PRO A 135 5.30 -16.65 8.35
CA PRO A 135 6.70 -16.66 7.91
C PRO A 135 6.96 -15.77 6.69
N SER A 136 6.04 -15.75 5.71
CA SER A 136 6.16 -14.90 4.53
C SER A 136 6.20 -13.40 4.88
N LEU A 137 5.45 -12.97 5.90
CA LEU A 137 5.48 -11.58 6.36
C LEU A 137 6.79 -11.25 7.07
N VAL A 138 7.31 -12.19 7.89
CA VAL A 138 8.62 -12.05 8.55
C VAL A 138 9.74 -11.93 7.50
N ASP A 139 9.73 -12.80 6.48
CA ASP A 139 10.71 -12.78 5.40
C ASP A 139 10.71 -11.44 4.66
N ASN A 140 9.53 -10.86 4.42
CA ASN A 140 9.39 -9.57 3.74
C ASN A 140 9.96 -8.38 4.54
N PHE A 141 10.05 -8.49 5.86
CA PHE A 141 10.66 -7.49 6.74
C PHE A 141 12.01 -7.91 7.33
N THR A 142 12.66 -8.88 6.68
CA THR A 142 14.00 -9.33 7.02
C THR A 142 15.02 -8.83 5.98
N VAL A 143 16.05 -8.12 6.45
CA VAL A 143 17.14 -7.61 5.62
C VAL A 143 18.47 -8.09 6.25
N ASP A 144 19.35 -8.67 5.44
CA ASP A 144 20.65 -9.21 5.90
C ASP A 144 20.50 -10.16 7.11
N GLY A 145 19.44 -10.97 7.14
CA GLY A 145 19.16 -11.95 8.18
C GLY A 145 18.68 -11.35 9.51
N LYS A 146 18.28 -10.09 9.53
CA LYS A 146 17.71 -9.42 10.70
C LYS A 146 16.25 -9.09 10.47
N PHE A 147 15.38 -9.52 11.36
CA PHE A 147 13.98 -9.14 11.35
C PHE A 147 13.81 -7.73 11.93
N TYR A 148 13.49 -6.76 11.07
CA TYR A 148 13.48 -5.35 11.46
C TYR A 148 12.23 -4.92 12.19
N CYS A 149 11.05 -5.30 11.71
CA CYS A 149 9.81 -4.74 12.24
C CYS A 149 8.62 -5.68 12.13
N ALA A 150 7.72 -5.65 13.14
CA ALA A 150 6.53 -6.45 13.21
C ALA A 150 5.54 -6.10 12.09
N PRO A 151 5.08 -7.06 11.26
CA PRO A 151 4.00 -6.84 10.32
C PRO A 151 2.73 -6.40 11.05
N LYS A 152 2.11 -5.28 10.61
CA LYS A 152 0.93 -4.76 11.32
C LYS A 152 -0.36 -5.49 10.98
N ASP A 153 -0.49 -5.92 9.75
CA ASP A 153 -1.62 -6.61 9.13
C ASP A 153 -1.22 -7.07 7.74
N PHE A 154 -2.11 -7.71 6.98
CA PHE A 154 -1.87 -7.93 5.58
C PHE A 154 -3.15 -7.96 4.75
N SER A 155 -3.00 -7.93 3.44
CA SER A 155 -4.03 -8.11 2.44
C SER A 155 -3.49 -8.89 1.25
N THR A 156 -4.36 -9.64 0.58
CA THR A 156 -4.10 -10.23 -0.74
C THR A 156 -5.12 -9.72 -1.74
N LEU A 157 -4.91 -9.96 -3.02
CA LEU A 157 -5.93 -9.72 -4.03
C LEU A 157 -6.84 -10.93 -4.19
N ALA A 158 -8.10 -10.65 -4.49
CA ALA A 158 -9.10 -11.64 -4.82
C ALA A 158 -9.99 -11.15 -5.98
N LEU A 159 -10.80 -12.03 -6.52
CA LEU A 159 -11.83 -11.70 -7.49
C LEU A 159 -13.12 -11.34 -6.75
N ILE A 160 -13.56 -10.10 -6.89
CA ILE A 160 -14.82 -9.62 -6.31
C ILE A 160 -15.89 -9.60 -7.41
N ILE A 161 -17.01 -10.27 -7.17
CA ILE A 161 -18.06 -10.55 -8.14
C ILE A 161 -19.36 -9.91 -7.67
N ASN A 162 -20.00 -9.07 -8.49
CA ASN A 162 -21.31 -8.54 -8.21
C ASN A 162 -22.37 -9.62 -8.42
N THR A 163 -23.01 -10.08 -7.34
CA THR A 163 -23.92 -11.23 -7.38
C THR A 163 -25.25 -10.94 -8.08
N ASP A 164 -25.73 -9.71 -8.06
CA ASP A 164 -26.94 -9.32 -8.77
C ASP A 164 -26.70 -9.32 -10.30
N LEU A 165 -25.55 -8.78 -10.74
CA LEU A 165 -25.17 -8.79 -12.17
C LEU A 165 -24.82 -10.20 -12.66
N TRP A 166 -24.20 -11.01 -11.81
CA TRP A 166 -23.89 -12.41 -12.06
C TRP A 166 -25.14 -13.22 -12.32
N SER A 167 -26.11 -13.13 -11.42
CA SER A 167 -27.40 -13.82 -11.54
C SER A 167 -28.20 -13.33 -12.74
N ALA A 168 -28.18 -12.02 -13.03
CA ALA A 168 -28.87 -11.44 -14.20
C ALA A 168 -28.29 -11.93 -15.53
N ALA A 169 -27.00 -12.31 -15.57
CA ALA A 169 -26.36 -12.96 -16.73
C ALA A 169 -26.61 -14.48 -16.81
N GLY A 170 -27.42 -15.04 -15.90
CA GLY A 170 -27.72 -16.46 -15.83
C GLY A 170 -26.57 -17.33 -15.30
N LEU A 171 -25.61 -16.72 -14.62
CA LEU A 171 -24.47 -17.39 -14.00
C LEU A 171 -24.82 -17.83 -12.58
N THR A 172 -24.18 -18.92 -12.13
CA THR A 172 -24.36 -19.57 -10.82
C THR A 172 -23.02 -19.73 -10.12
N ASP A 173 -22.99 -20.24 -8.88
CA ASP A 173 -21.76 -20.51 -8.15
C ASP A 173 -20.83 -21.49 -8.87
N ALA A 174 -21.40 -22.37 -9.70
CA ALA A 174 -20.62 -23.32 -10.51
C ALA A 174 -19.86 -22.65 -11.68
N ASP A 175 -20.22 -21.43 -12.02
CA ASP A 175 -19.56 -20.64 -13.07
C ASP A 175 -18.43 -19.75 -12.54
N VAL A 176 -18.20 -19.69 -11.20
CA VAL A 176 -17.10 -18.93 -10.62
C VAL A 176 -15.77 -19.40 -11.23
N PRO A 177 -15.01 -18.52 -11.88
CA PRO A 177 -13.87 -18.91 -12.69
C PRO A 177 -12.72 -19.43 -11.81
N THR A 178 -12.16 -20.58 -12.18
CA THR A 178 -10.98 -21.19 -11.55
C THR A 178 -9.76 -21.19 -12.46
N THR A 179 -9.92 -20.78 -13.72
CA THR A 179 -8.85 -20.64 -14.73
C THR A 179 -9.02 -19.34 -15.53
N TRP A 180 -7.96 -18.90 -16.18
CA TRP A 180 -7.98 -17.73 -17.06
C TRP A 180 -9.01 -17.84 -18.19
N ASP A 181 -9.14 -19.01 -18.81
CA ASP A 181 -10.13 -19.25 -19.88
C ASP A 181 -11.56 -19.08 -19.37
N GLN A 182 -11.84 -19.57 -18.16
CA GLN A 182 -13.14 -19.37 -17.53
C GLN A 182 -13.37 -17.91 -17.15
N LEU A 183 -12.33 -17.20 -16.62
CA LEU A 183 -12.41 -15.77 -16.35
C LEU A 183 -12.76 -14.96 -17.60
N ALA A 184 -12.06 -15.22 -18.70
CA ALA A 184 -12.36 -14.57 -19.99
C ALA A 184 -13.80 -14.85 -20.47
N SER A 185 -14.24 -16.11 -20.35
CA SER A 185 -15.60 -16.52 -20.74
C SER A 185 -16.70 -15.83 -19.93
N VAL A 186 -16.55 -15.76 -18.59
CA VAL A 186 -17.55 -15.07 -17.75
C VAL A 186 -17.47 -13.57 -17.92
N ALA A 187 -16.28 -13.00 -18.08
CA ALA A 187 -16.11 -11.55 -18.36
C ALA A 187 -16.83 -11.16 -19.65
N GLN A 188 -16.74 -11.99 -20.71
CA GLN A 188 -17.47 -11.77 -21.95
C GLN A 188 -18.98 -11.79 -21.74
N LYS A 189 -19.53 -12.72 -20.96
CA LYS A 189 -20.96 -12.82 -20.65
C LYS A 189 -21.47 -11.61 -19.84
N LEU A 190 -20.61 -11.06 -19.00
CA LEU A 190 -20.94 -9.93 -18.11
C LEU A 190 -20.76 -8.56 -18.78
N THR A 191 -20.03 -8.50 -19.90
CA THR A 191 -19.81 -7.28 -20.67
C THR A 191 -21.07 -6.91 -21.44
N THR A 192 -21.51 -5.65 -21.32
CA THR A 192 -22.67 -5.08 -21.99
C THR A 192 -22.35 -3.65 -22.42
N ASP A 193 -23.29 -2.98 -23.13
CA ASP A 193 -23.18 -1.55 -23.39
C ASP A 193 -23.13 -0.78 -22.06
N GLY A 194 -21.99 -0.12 -21.81
CA GLY A 194 -21.75 0.71 -20.61
C GLY A 194 -21.22 -0.04 -19.38
N ARG A 195 -20.94 -1.34 -19.47
CA ARG A 195 -20.31 -2.13 -18.40
C ARG A 195 -19.35 -3.15 -18.95
N VAL A 196 -18.17 -3.25 -18.33
CA VAL A 196 -17.16 -4.28 -18.62
C VAL A 196 -17.31 -5.48 -17.69
N GLY A 197 -16.87 -6.66 -18.15
CA GLY A 197 -16.89 -7.87 -17.35
C GLY A 197 -15.95 -7.78 -16.16
N LEU A 198 -14.71 -7.31 -16.36
CA LEU A 198 -13.69 -7.18 -15.34
C LEU A 198 -12.99 -5.84 -15.42
N ALA A 199 -12.81 -5.15 -14.29
CA ALA A 199 -11.95 -3.97 -14.20
C ALA A 199 -10.88 -4.10 -13.11
N PHE A 200 -9.78 -3.38 -13.27
CA PHE A 200 -8.69 -3.25 -12.30
C PHE A 200 -7.84 -2.01 -12.60
N GLY A 201 -6.92 -1.64 -11.70
CA GLY A 201 -6.00 -0.52 -11.92
C GLY A 201 -4.93 -0.84 -12.97
N ALA A 202 -4.47 0.16 -13.71
CA ALA A 202 -3.38 0.06 -14.68
C ALA A 202 -2.01 0.05 -13.97
N GLU A 203 -1.83 -0.82 -13.00
CA GLU A 203 -0.67 -0.82 -12.11
C GLU A 203 -0.18 -2.23 -11.80
N TYR A 204 1.11 -2.36 -11.50
CA TYR A 204 1.71 -3.63 -11.11
C TYR A 204 0.98 -4.28 -9.93
N GLN A 205 0.49 -3.48 -9.00
CA GLN A 205 -0.25 -3.92 -7.82
C GLN A 205 -1.54 -4.70 -8.15
N ARG A 206 -2.00 -4.70 -9.40
CA ARG A 206 -3.11 -5.52 -9.91
C ARG A 206 -2.66 -6.46 -11.01
N ILE A 207 -1.93 -5.94 -12.00
CA ILE A 207 -1.43 -6.73 -13.15
C ILE A 207 -0.41 -7.78 -12.71
N GLY A 208 0.34 -7.52 -11.64
CA GLY A 208 1.27 -8.46 -11.04
C GLY A 208 0.64 -9.77 -10.56
N ALA A 209 -0.66 -9.78 -10.26
CA ALA A 209 -1.37 -11.03 -9.96
C ALA A 209 -1.37 -11.98 -11.18
N PHE A 210 -1.67 -11.46 -12.37
CA PHE A 210 -1.57 -12.24 -13.60
C PHE A 210 -0.13 -12.72 -13.88
N MET A 211 0.87 -11.89 -13.54
CA MET A 211 2.28 -12.31 -13.65
C MET A 211 2.58 -13.48 -12.71
N ALA A 212 2.12 -13.42 -11.46
CA ALA A 212 2.26 -14.52 -10.47
C ALA A 212 1.52 -15.78 -10.93
N GLU A 213 0.29 -15.66 -11.43
CA GLU A 213 -0.51 -16.77 -11.98
C GLU A 213 0.13 -17.40 -13.22
N ALA A 214 0.92 -16.65 -13.99
CA ALA A 214 1.72 -17.17 -15.08
C ALA A 214 3.01 -17.88 -14.61
N GLY A 215 3.33 -17.81 -13.32
CA GLY A 215 4.58 -18.33 -12.75
C GLY A 215 5.77 -17.36 -12.91
N GLY A 216 5.49 -16.08 -13.14
CA GLY A 216 6.48 -15.01 -13.23
C GLY A 216 6.52 -14.13 -11.99
N GLY A 217 7.22 -13.00 -12.11
CA GLY A 217 7.41 -11.97 -11.09
C GLY A 217 8.48 -10.98 -11.52
N LEU A 218 8.54 -9.84 -10.88
CA LEU A 218 9.54 -8.81 -11.21
C LEU A 218 10.95 -9.20 -10.75
N VAL A 219 11.03 -9.88 -9.60
CA VAL A 219 12.29 -10.33 -8.99
C VAL A 219 12.09 -11.76 -8.48
N THR A 220 13.04 -12.64 -8.76
CA THR A 220 13.07 -14.02 -8.27
C THR A 220 14.47 -14.31 -7.73
N ASP A 221 14.57 -14.82 -6.50
CA ASP A 221 15.85 -15.11 -5.83
C ASP A 221 16.83 -13.93 -5.86
N GLY A 222 16.32 -12.70 -5.64
CA GLY A 222 17.11 -11.47 -5.63
C GLY A 222 17.60 -11.00 -7.02
N LYS A 223 17.13 -11.62 -8.11
CA LYS A 223 17.50 -11.26 -9.48
C LYS A 223 16.31 -10.69 -10.23
N ALA A 224 16.55 -9.69 -11.05
CA ALA A 224 15.56 -9.16 -11.98
C ALA A 224 15.10 -10.26 -12.96
N THR A 225 13.78 -10.44 -13.06
CA THR A 225 13.12 -11.44 -13.93
C THR A 225 11.90 -10.86 -14.66
N ALA A 226 11.84 -9.53 -14.75
CA ALA A 226 10.68 -8.84 -15.32
C ALA A 226 10.38 -9.24 -16.77
N ASP A 227 11.41 -9.47 -17.61
CA ASP A 227 11.25 -9.82 -19.03
C ASP A 227 11.10 -11.33 -19.30
N SER A 228 10.79 -12.12 -18.26
CA SER A 228 10.55 -13.56 -18.40
C SER A 228 9.38 -13.86 -19.34
N SER A 229 9.42 -15.03 -20.01
CA SER A 229 8.33 -15.46 -20.90
C SER A 229 6.97 -15.57 -20.18
N ALA A 230 6.97 -15.93 -18.89
CA ALA A 230 5.77 -15.97 -18.07
C ALA A 230 5.12 -14.58 -17.92
N ASN A 231 5.92 -13.56 -17.63
CA ASN A 231 5.42 -12.19 -17.54
C ASN A 231 4.93 -11.65 -18.90
N VAL A 232 5.62 -12.00 -19.99
CA VAL A 232 5.18 -11.65 -21.35
C VAL A 232 3.83 -12.30 -21.67
N GLU A 233 3.64 -13.57 -21.30
CA GLU A 233 2.36 -14.29 -21.44
C GLU A 233 1.25 -13.60 -20.66
N ALA A 234 1.50 -13.22 -19.40
CA ALA A 234 0.55 -12.51 -18.54
C ALA A 234 0.11 -11.17 -19.15
N LEU A 235 1.07 -10.35 -19.57
CA LEU A 235 0.74 -9.06 -20.17
C LEU A 235 0.03 -9.19 -21.52
N ASN A 236 0.34 -10.23 -22.32
CA ASN A 236 -0.37 -10.51 -23.56
C ASN A 236 -1.81 -10.96 -23.29
N TYR A 237 -2.06 -11.76 -22.26
CA TYR A 237 -3.40 -12.15 -21.84
C TYR A 237 -4.23 -10.90 -21.46
N VAL A 238 -3.72 -10.08 -20.56
CA VAL A 238 -4.35 -8.83 -20.14
C VAL A 238 -4.62 -7.93 -21.36
N LYS A 239 -3.60 -7.69 -22.20
CA LYS A 239 -3.72 -6.86 -23.41
C LYS A 239 -4.78 -7.37 -24.38
N THR A 240 -4.89 -8.69 -24.56
CA THR A 240 -5.89 -9.30 -25.44
C THR A 240 -7.29 -8.90 -24.97
N HIS A 241 -7.57 -9.03 -23.68
CA HIS A 241 -8.89 -8.75 -23.12
C HIS A 241 -9.18 -7.25 -22.91
N LEU A 242 -8.16 -6.41 -22.78
CA LEU A 242 -8.32 -4.95 -22.90
C LEU A 242 -8.73 -4.55 -24.31
N ASN A 243 -8.23 -5.23 -25.35
CA ASN A 243 -8.54 -4.91 -26.74
C ASN A 243 -9.89 -5.45 -27.21
N ASP A 244 -10.33 -6.61 -26.73
CA ASP A 244 -11.67 -7.13 -27.03
C ASP A 244 -12.78 -6.47 -26.18
N GLY A 245 -12.39 -5.65 -25.17
CA GLY A 245 -13.31 -4.87 -24.34
C GLY A 245 -13.96 -5.66 -23.21
N THR A 246 -13.54 -6.90 -22.94
CA THR A 246 -14.04 -7.70 -21.81
C THR A 246 -13.40 -7.30 -20.50
N PHE A 247 -12.14 -6.81 -20.55
CA PHE A 247 -11.44 -6.17 -19.44
C PHE A 247 -11.28 -4.66 -19.70
N ALA A 248 -11.15 -3.89 -18.64
CA ALA A 248 -10.81 -2.48 -18.74
C ALA A 248 -9.96 -2.03 -17.53
N PHE A 249 -9.16 -1.00 -17.73
CA PHE A 249 -8.65 -0.25 -16.61
C PHE A 249 -9.78 0.58 -15.98
N ALA A 250 -9.74 0.76 -14.67
CA ALA A 250 -10.74 1.54 -13.96
C ALA A 250 -10.91 2.96 -14.55
N SER A 251 -9.78 3.57 -14.94
CA SER A 251 -9.76 4.89 -15.63
C SER A 251 -10.50 4.88 -16.96
N ASP A 252 -10.46 3.80 -17.74
CA ASP A 252 -11.14 3.69 -19.03
C ASP A 252 -12.67 3.69 -18.90
N VAL A 253 -13.17 3.25 -17.74
CA VAL A 253 -14.61 3.31 -17.42
C VAL A 253 -14.97 4.54 -16.58
N GLY A 254 -14.03 5.49 -16.42
CA GLY A 254 -14.23 6.76 -15.70
C GLY A 254 -14.38 6.55 -14.19
N ALA A 255 -13.60 5.65 -13.61
CA ALA A 255 -13.47 5.42 -12.17
C ALA A 255 -12.03 5.67 -11.73
N GLY A 256 -11.84 6.20 -10.53
CA GLY A 256 -10.52 6.47 -9.98
C GLY A 256 -9.77 5.20 -9.56
N TRP A 257 -10.50 4.10 -9.29
CA TRP A 257 -9.95 2.80 -8.91
C TRP A 257 -10.98 1.68 -9.10
N GLY A 258 -10.56 0.43 -8.96
CA GLY A 258 -11.41 -0.74 -9.19
C GLY A 258 -12.66 -0.79 -8.32
N GLY A 259 -12.55 -0.44 -7.03
CA GLY A 259 -13.70 -0.41 -6.12
C GLY A 259 -14.78 0.60 -6.52
N GLU A 260 -14.40 1.77 -7.06
CA GLU A 260 -15.37 2.73 -7.62
C GLU A 260 -16.02 2.19 -8.90
N ALA A 261 -15.26 1.56 -9.80
CA ALA A 261 -15.80 0.93 -11.00
C ALA A 261 -16.82 -0.15 -10.64
N PHE A 262 -16.55 -0.92 -9.59
CA PHE A 262 -17.43 -1.96 -9.07
C PHE A 262 -18.68 -1.39 -8.38
N GLY A 263 -18.47 -0.47 -7.43
CA GLY A 263 -19.56 0.16 -6.66
C GLY A 263 -20.56 0.92 -7.53
N THR A 264 -20.06 1.57 -8.58
CA THR A 264 -20.91 2.25 -9.59
C THR A 264 -21.45 1.31 -10.68
N GLN A 265 -21.15 0.00 -10.59
CA GLN A 265 -21.57 -1.06 -11.51
C GLN A 265 -21.12 -0.87 -12.98
N LYS A 266 -20.03 -0.13 -13.18
CA LYS A 266 -19.34 -0.02 -14.48
C LYS A 266 -18.50 -1.27 -14.79
N ALA A 267 -18.19 -2.05 -13.77
CA ALA A 267 -17.59 -3.37 -13.87
C ALA A 267 -18.44 -4.39 -13.10
N ALA A 268 -18.60 -5.58 -13.65
CA ALA A 268 -19.30 -6.68 -12.98
C ALA A 268 -18.40 -7.46 -12.01
N MET A 269 -17.10 -7.47 -12.28
CA MET A 269 -16.07 -8.06 -11.46
C MET A 269 -14.89 -7.10 -11.34
N VAL A 270 -14.14 -7.19 -10.25
CA VAL A 270 -12.87 -6.48 -10.07
C VAL A 270 -11.84 -7.37 -9.38
N ILE A 271 -10.56 -7.06 -9.60
CA ILE A 271 -9.43 -7.60 -8.83
C ILE A 271 -9.02 -6.52 -7.83
N GLU A 272 -9.27 -6.77 -6.54
CA GLU A 272 -8.99 -5.84 -5.46
C GLU A 272 -8.58 -6.59 -4.18
N GLY A 273 -7.99 -5.86 -3.22
CA GLY A 273 -7.70 -6.38 -1.90
C GLY A 273 -8.87 -6.23 -0.94
N ASN A 274 -8.73 -6.78 0.27
CA ASN A 274 -9.78 -6.77 1.29
C ASN A 274 -10.20 -5.36 1.76
N TRP A 275 -9.42 -4.32 1.50
CA TRP A 275 -9.81 -2.91 1.70
C TRP A 275 -11.09 -2.51 0.95
N ILE A 276 -11.45 -3.21 -0.13
CA ILE A 276 -12.69 -2.94 -0.87
C ILE A 276 -13.94 -3.13 0.01
N THR A 277 -13.88 -3.99 1.02
CA THR A 277 -15.02 -4.27 1.91
C THR A 277 -15.46 -3.03 2.68
N GLY A 278 -14.50 -2.22 3.12
CA GLY A 278 -14.76 -0.94 3.76
C GLY A 278 -15.48 0.05 2.83
N ALA A 279 -14.98 0.20 1.60
CA ALA A 279 -15.59 1.07 0.60
C ALA A 279 -17.00 0.59 0.21
N MET A 280 -17.21 -0.73 0.03
CA MET A 280 -18.53 -1.26 -0.27
C MET A 280 -19.52 -0.99 0.87
N SER A 281 -19.07 -1.15 2.11
CA SER A 281 -19.92 -0.88 3.28
C SER A 281 -20.27 0.62 3.44
N ALA A 282 -19.30 1.51 3.21
CA ALA A 282 -19.47 2.94 3.44
C ALA A 282 -20.14 3.65 2.26
N ASP A 283 -19.64 3.42 1.03
CA ASP A 283 -20.00 4.22 -0.13
C ASP A 283 -21.03 3.52 -1.04
N TYR A 284 -21.06 2.17 -1.03
CA TYR A 284 -21.91 1.37 -1.94
C TYR A 284 -22.68 0.27 -1.22
N PRO A 285 -23.41 0.56 -0.11
CA PRO A 285 -24.05 -0.47 0.74
C PRO A 285 -25.17 -1.26 0.01
N GLY A 286 -25.61 -0.81 -1.17
CA GLY A 286 -26.61 -1.51 -1.99
C GLY A 286 -26.00 -2.55 -2.93
N VAL A 287 -24.67 -2.62 -3.08
CA VAL A 287 -24.00 -3.57 -3.98
C VAL A 287 -23.76 -4.88 -3.22
N LYS A 288 -24.38 -5.95 -3.71
CA LYS A 288 -24.14 -7.30 -3.20
C LYS A 288 -23.00 -7.93 -3.96
N TYR A 289 -22.11 -8.58 -3.24
CA TYR A 289 -20.94 -9.21 -3.82
C TYR A 289 -20.56 -10.50 -3.11
N GLN A 290 -19.78 -11.30 -3.80
CA GLN A 290 -19.02 -12.41 -3.24
C GLN A 290 -17.54 -12.23 -3.56
N VAL A 291 -16.69 -12.84 -2.73
CA VAL A 291 -15.24 -12.87 -2.92
C VAL A 291 -14.82 -14.29 -3.28
N ALA A 292 -14.07 -14.43 -4.37
CA ALA A 292 -13.52 -15.69 -4.82
C ALA A 292 -12.00 -15.59 -4.94
N GLU A 293 -11.31 -16.74 -4.83
CA GLU A 293 -9.89 -16.80 -5.15
C GLU A 293 -9.66 -16.33 -6.60
N LEU A 294 -8.51 -15.74 -6.88
CA LEU A 294 -8.11 -15.46 -8.25
C LEU A 294 -7.97 -16.78 -9.04
N PRO A 295 -8.39 -16.82 -10.31
CA PRO A 295 -8.29 -18.01 -11.13
C PRO A 295 -6.83 -18.35 -11.45
N ALA A 296 -6.52 -19.65 -11.48
CA ALA A 296 -5.17 -20.09 -11.84
C ALA A 296 -4.86 -19.76 -13.31
N GLY A 297 -3.64 -19.26 -13.51
CA GLY A 297 -3.04 -19.08 -14.83
C GLY A 297 -2.20 -20.29 -15.25
N PRO A 298 -1.38 -20.16 -16.32
CA PRO A 298 -0.50 -21.22 -16.82
C PRO A 298 0.51 -21.74 -15.78
N GLY A 299 0.97 -20.87 -14.87
CA GLY A 299 1.89 -21.21 -13.80
C GLY A 299 1.21 -21.77 -12.54
N GLY A 300 -0.11 -21.67 -12.45
CA GLY A 300 -0.89 -22.12 -11.29
C GLY A 300 -1.63 -20.97 -10.59
N LYS A 301 -1.95 -21.19 -9.31
CA LYS A 301 -2.52 -20.13 -8.45
C LYS A 301 -1.46 -19.07 -8.15
N GLY A 302 -1.86 -17.80 -8.11
CA GLY A 302 -1.00 -16.69 -7.79
C GLY A 302 -1.81 -15.47 -7.36
N THR A 303 -1.22 -14.62 -6.54
CA THR A 303 -1.76 -13.30 -6.18
C THR A 303 -0.60 -12.41 -5.70
N LEU A 304 -0.90 -11.15 -5.41
CA LEU A 304 0.03 -10.30 -4.66
C LEU A 304 -0.45 -10.12 -3.21
N GLN A 305 0.52 -9.97 -2.31
CA GLN A 305 0.31 -9.71 -0.89
C GLN A 305 0.86 -8.33 -0.53
N PHE A 306 0.12 -7.61 0.31
CA PHE A 306 0.44 -6.26 0.76
C PHE A 306 0.42 -6.22 2.28
N THR A 307 1.39 -5.53 2.85
CA THR A 307 1.54 -5.33 4.29
C THR A 307 2.40 -4.11 4.55
N ASN A 308 2.25 -3.52 5.73
CA ASN A 308 3.21 -2.59 6.32
C ASN A 308 3.68 -3.17 7.65
N CYS A 309 4.78 -2.66 8.19
CA CYS A 309 5.21 -3.00 9.54
C CYS A 309 5.24 -1.77 10.47
N TRP A 310 5.40 -2.01 11.76
CA TRP A 310 5.70 -1.01 12.76
C TRP A 310 7.20 -0.71 12.77
N GLY A 311 7.68 0.20 11.91
CA GLY A 311 9.08 0.65 11.92
C GLY A 311 9.39 1.39 13.22
N MET A 312 10.62 1.25 13.74
CA MET A 312 11.11 1.90 14.96
C MET A 312 12.37 2.70 14.64
N ALA A 313 12.44 3.97 15.05
CA ALA A 313 13.63 4.77 14.86
C ALA A 313 14.80 4.23 15.69
N ALA A 314 16.00 4.10 15.07
CA ALA A 314 17.19 3.60 15.76
C ALA A 314 17.64 4.49 16.92
N ASP A 315 17.43 5.80 16.80
CA ASP A 315 17.79 6.79 17.81
C ASP A 315 16.66 7.09 18.81
N SER A 316 15.53 6.32 18.78
CA SER A 316 14.49 6.49 19.78
C SER A 316 15.00 6.20 21.18
N GLY A 317 14.78 7.13 22.10
CA GLY A 317 15.03 6.93 23.52
C GLY A 317 14.00 6.03 24.22
N ASN A 318 12.95 5.62 23.50
CA ASN A 318 11.79 4.90 24.02
C ASN A 318 11.66 3.48 23.45
N GLN A 319 12.76 2.83 22.99
CA GLN A 319 12.70 1.57 22.25
C GLN A 319 12.02 0.43 23.03
N ASP A 320 12.24 0.30 24.33
CA ASP A 320 11.59 -0.74 25.15
C ASP A 320 10.08 -0.51 25.26
N GLN A 321 9.66 0.72 25.43
CA GLN A 321 8.22 1.11 25.46
C GLN A 321 7.59 0.93 24.09
N ALA A 322 8.30 1.30 23.02
CA ALA A 322 7.86 1.11 21.65
C ALA A 322 7.66 -0.37 21.33
N ARG A 323 8.60 -1.25 21.71
CA ARG A 323 8.46 -2.71 21.55
C ARG A 323 7.26 -3.25 22.31
N SER A 324 7.08 -2.86 23.57
CA SER A 324 5.90 -3.25 24.37
C SER A 324 4.58 -2.83 23.75
N LEU A 325 4.52 -1.62 23.15
CA LEU A 325 3.36 -1.16 22.41
C LEU A 325 3.13 -2.00 21.15
N VAL A 326 4.18 -2.32 20.39
CA VAL A 326 4.06 -3.18 19.21
C VAL A 326 3.54 -4.57 19.56
N GLU A 327 4.03 -5.20 20.64
CA GLU A 327 3.51 -6.48 21.12
C GLU A 327 2.01 -6.40 21.49
N TYR A 328 1.60 -5.29 22.10
CA TYR A 328 0.17 -5.04 22.38
C TYR A 328 -0.65 -4.89 21.09
N LEU A 329 -0.20 -4.05 20.13
CA LEU A 329 -0.90 -3.81 18.86
C LEU A 329 -0.94 -5.04 17.94
N THR A 330 -0.01 -5.98 18.11
CA THR A 330 0.06 -7.24 17.37
C THR A 330 -0.46 -8.44 18.19
N SER A 331 -1.07 -8.21 19.34
CA SER A 331 -1.76 -9.28 20.09
C SER A 331 -3.01 -9.76 19.37
N THR A 332 -3.44 -10.99 19.62
CA THR A 332 -4.63 -11.59 19.00
C THR A 332 -5.88 -10.71 19.15
N ASP A 333 -6.12 -10.18 20.35
CA ASP A 333 -7.29 -9.35 20.63
C ASP A 333 -7.27 -8.05 19.81
N GLN A 334 -6.11 -7.37 19.71
CA GLN A 334 -5.99 -6.13 18.96
C GLN A 334 -6.06 -6.36 17.45
N GLN A 335 -5.43 -7.43 16.95
CA GLN A 335 -5.48 -7.79 15.54
C GLN A 335 -6.93 -8.09 15.08
N LEU A 336 -7.70 -8.82 15.90
CA LEU A 336 -9.13 -9.07 15.63
C LEU A 336 -9.98 -7.79 15.76
N ALA A 337 -9.65 -6.90 16.71
CA ALA A 337 -10.32 -5.61 16.83
C ALA A 337 -10.07 -4.71 15.61
N PHE A 338 -8.84 -4.64 15.11
CA PHE A 338 -8.49 -3.90 13.89
C PHE A 338 -9.19 -4.48 12.66
N SER A 339 -9.18 -5.79 12.52
CA SER A 339 -9.89 -6.48 11.44
C SER A 339 -11.38 -6.13 11.42
N LYS A 340 -12.02 -6.12 12.59
CA LYS A 340 -13.42 -5.72 12.72
C LYS A 340 -13.66 -4.24 12.43
N ALA A 341 -12.70 -3.36 12.76
CA ALA A 341 -12.86 -1.92 12.64
C ALA A 341 -12.68 -1.41 11.21
N PHE A 342 -11.66 -1.90 10.48
CA PHE A 342 -11.32 -1.40 9.15
C PHE A 342 -10.92 -2.48 8.12
N GLY A 343 -11.06 -3.78 8.47
CA GLY A 343 -11.08 -4.88 7.51
C GLY A 343 -9.77 -5.60 7.19
N PRO A 344 -8.57 -5.27 7.74
CA PRO A 344 -7.35 -5.98 7.39
C PRO A 344 -7.36 -7.42 7.89
N MET A 345 -6.55 -8.28 7.28
CA MET A 345 -6.30 -9.62 7.84
C MET A 345 -5.22 -9.54 8.92
N PRO A 346 -5.36 -10.32 10.00
CA PRO A 346 -4.36 -10.38 11.06
C PRO A 346 -3.02 -10.88 10.54
N SER A 347 -1.91 -10.25 10.96
CA SER A 347 -0.54 -10.68 10.60
C SER A 347 -0.04 -11.90 11.39
N ILE A 348 -0.83 -12.40 12.34
CA ILE A 348 -0.48 -13.50 13.25
C ILE A 348 -1.35 -14.73 13.02
N GLN A 349 -0.73 -15.91 13.12
CA GLN A 349 -1.37 -17.20 12.85
C GLN A 349 -2.45 -17.54 13.89
N SER A 350 -2.23 -17.18 15.15
CA SER A 350 -3.18 -17.44 16.24
C SER A 350 -4.55 -16.76 16.08
N ALA A 351 -4.64 -15.72 15.25
CA ALA A 351 -5.91 -15.04 14.97
C ALA A 351 -6.65 -15.59 13.73
N ALA A 352 -6.05 -16.48 12.94
CA ALA A 352 -6.57 -16.92 11.64
C ALA A 352 -7.95 -17.59 11.74
N ASP A 353 -8.11 -18.54 12.68
CA ASP A 353 -9.37 -19.28 12.84
C ASP A 353 -10.51 -18.37 13.29
N ALA A 354 -10.24 -17.47 14.26
CA ALA A 354 -11.23 -16.52 14.77
C ALA A 354 -11.62 -15.50 13.68
N TRP A 355 -10.65 -15.04 12.90
CA TRP A 355 -10.90 -14.15 11.76
C TRP A 355 -11.77 -14.83 10.70
N SER A 356 -11.43 -16.05 10.30
CA SER A 356 -12.16 -16.82 9.29
C SER A 356 -13.60 -17.11 9.75
N ALA A 357 -13.79 -17.45 11.02
CA ALA A 357 -15.14 -17.67 11.60
C ALA A 357 -15.99 -16.38 11.61
N ALA A 358 -15.36 -15.23 11.82
CA ALA A 358 -16.03 -13.92 11.80
C ALA A 358 -16.30 -13.40 10.38
N ASN A 359 -15.53 -13.86 9.38
CA ASN A 359 -15.56 -13.37 8.00
C ASN A 359 -15.65 -14.53 6.98
N PRO A 360 -16.70 -15.39 7.06
CA PRO A 360 -16.78 -16.60 6.23
C PRO A 360 -16.81 -16.27 4.73
N ASP A 361 -17.34 -15.11 4.35
CA ASP A 361 -17.45 -14.67 2.95
C ASP A 361 -16.15 -14.03 2.41
N LEU A 362 -15.11 -13.85 3.24
CA LEU A 362 -13.84 -13.22 2.90
C LEU A 362 -12.65 -14.19 2.93
N THR A 363 -12.90 -15.47 3.18
CA THR A 363 -11.83 -16.47 3.33
C THR A 363 -10.95 -16.65 2.09
N ALA A 364 -11.44 -16.28 0.90
CA ALA A 364 -10.68 -16.28 -0.33
C ALA A 364 -9.44 -15.37 -0.27
N PHE A 365 -9.51 -14.25 0.46
CA PHE A 365 -8.33 -13.41 0.68
C PHE A 365 -7.27 -14.15 1.50
N LEU A 366 -7.66 -14.83 2.57
CA LEU A 366 -6.73 -15.57 3.42
C LEU A 366 -6.12 -16.78 2.66
N SER A 367 -6.95 -17.53 1.90
CA SER A 367 -6.47 -18.64 1.07
C SER A 367 -5.46 -18.19 0.02
N GLY A 368 -5.60 -16.96 -0.49
CA GLY A 368 -4.65 -16.38 -1.44
C GLY A 368 -3.24 -16.24 -0.89
N ALA A 369 -3.09 -16.08 0.43
CA ALA A 369 -1.78 -15.86 1.06
C ALA A 369 -0.79 -17.02 0.84
N GLU A 370 -1.28 -18.25 0.67
CA GLU A 370 -0.43 -19.43 0.42
C GLU A 370 0.33 -19.34 -0.93
N ASN A 371 -0.22 -18.60 -1.91
CA ASN A 371 0.32 -18.48 -3.26
C ASN A 371 0.70 -17.03 -3.60
N ALA A 372 0.81 -16.17 -2.58
CA ALA A 372 1.05 -14.76 -2.77
C ALA A 372 2.53 -14.43 -2.94
N GLN A 373 2.80 -13.45 -3.81
CA GLN A 373 4.11 -12.82 -3.95
C GLN A 373 4.05 -11.40 -3.42
N PHE A 374 5.18 -10.94 -2.87
CA PHE A 374 5.33 -9.53 -2.52
C PHE A 374 5.83 -8.72 -3.72
N PRO A 375 5.43 -7.44 -3.83
CA PRO A 375 6.17 -6.50 -4.66
C PRO A 375 7.66 -6.47 -4.27
N PRO A 376 8.58 -6.19 -5.22
CA PRO A 376 9.99 -6.04 -4.90
C PRO A 376 10.23 -5.03 -3.79
N ASN A 377 11.07 -5.37 -2.81
CA ASN A 377 11.32 -4.57 -1.60
C ASN A 377 12.79 -4.09 -1.44
N MET A 378 13.62 -4.21 -2.50
CA MET A 378 14.99 -3.68 -2.46
C MET A 378 15.02 -2.16 -2.63
N ALA A 379 16.12 -1.54 -2.20
CA ALA A 379 16.32 -0.10 -2.36
C ALA A 379 16.18 0.34 -3.83
N GLY A 380 15.36 1.34 -4.11
CA GLY A 380 15.05 1.83 -5.46
C GLY A 380 13.89 1.10 -6.15
N ALA A 381 13.34 0.04 -5.58
CA ALA A 381 12.22 -0.70 -6.17
C ALA A 381 10.97 0.17 -6.36
N ALA A 382 10.70 1.09 -5.43
CA ALA A 382 9.55 1.99 -5.52
C ALA A 382 9.57 2.85 -6.79
N ASP A 383 10.73 3.38 -7.16
CA ASP A 383 10.91 4.18 -8.38
C ASP A 383 10.70 3.33 -9.63
N VAL A 384 11.25 2.11 -9.64
CA VAL A 384 11.08 1.16 -10.76
C VAL A 384 9.61 0.77 -10.93
N ILE A 385 8.89 0.50 -9.84
CA ILE A 385 7.46 0.18 -9.89
C ILE A 385 6.65 1.38 -10.38
N THR A 386 6.99 2.60 -9.96
CA THR A 386 6.34 3.83 -10.41
C THR A 386 6.51 4.02 -11.92
N ASP A 387 7.73 3.85 -12.44
CA ASP A 387 8.01 3.92 -13.87
C ASP A 387 7.28 2.82 -14.65
N PHE A 388 7.23 1.60 -14.10
CA PHE A 388 6.53 0.49 -14.72
C PHE A 388 5.02 0.72 -14.76
N ASN A 389 4.43 1.25 -13.69
CA ASN A 389 3.01 1.61 -13.65
C ASN A 389 2.66 2.64 -14.74
N ALA A 390 3.48 3.69 -14.91
CA ALA A 390 3.27 4.66 -15.97
C ALA A 390 3.31 4.03 -17.39
N GLN A 391 4.11 2.99 -17.58
CA GLN A 391 4.17 2.25 -18.85
C GLN A 391 2.95 1.34 -19.04
N LEU A 392 2.47 0.68 -17.96
CA LEU A 392 1.30 -0.21 -17.98
C LEU A 392 0.01 0.52 -18.40
N GLU A 393 -0.13 1.82 -18.15
CA GLU A 393 -1.24 2.62 -18.69
C GLU A 393 -1.35 2.53 -20.21
N SER A 394 -0.23 2.33 -20.91
CA SER A 394 -0.18 2.18 -22.37
C SER A 394 -0.32 0.74 -22.85
N LEU A 395 -0.53 -0.26 -21.98
CA LEU A 395 -0.49 -1.69 -22.32
C LEU A 395 -1.44 -2.06 -23.46
N LYS A 396 -2.60 -1.43 -23.55
CA LYS A 396 -3.59 -1.67 -24.62
C LYS A 396 -2.99 -1.55 -26.01
N THR A 397 -2.10 -0.60 -26.24
CA THR A 397 -1.44 -0.33 -27.52
C THR A 397 0.05 -0.68 -27.54
N GLY A 398 0.69 -0.69 -26.37
CA GLY A 398 2.12 -0.94 -26.19
C GLY A 398 2.52 -2.38 -26.50
N ASP A 399 3.82 -2.61 -26.63
CA ASP A 399 4.39 -3.96 -26.77
C ASP A 399 4.76 -4.51 -25.38
N PRO A 400 4.09 -5.58 -24.88
CA PRO A 400 4.38 -6.18 -23.59
C PRO A 400 5.86 -6.53 -23.37
N GLN A 401 6.53 -7.08 -24.40
CA GLN A 401 7.94 -7.42 -24.31
C GLN A 401 8.82 -6.17 -24.09
N ALA A 402 8.55 -5.08 -24.81
CA ALA A 402 9.31 -3.84 -24.65
C ALA A 402 9.10 -3.17 -23.30
N LEU A 403 7.86 -3.18 -22.76
CA LEU A 403 7.55 -2.68 -21.42
C LEU A 403 8.33 -3.46 -20.35
N LEU A 404 8.29 -4.78 -20.43
CA LEU A 404 8.99 -5.66 -19.48
C LEU A 404 10.51 -5.56 -19.58
N GLN A 405 11.08 -5.38 -20.78
CA GLN A 405 12.53 -5.15 -20.96
C GLN A 405 12.98 -3.84 -20.32
N THR A 406 12.15 -2.81 -20.35
CA THR A 406 12.44 -1.54 -19.66
C THR A 406 12.45 -1.75 -18.14
N ALA A 407 11.43 -2.43 -17.61
CA ALA A 407 11.37 -2.77 -16.19
C ALA A 407 12.55 -3.67 -15.77
N GLN A 408 12.93 -4.67 -16.60
CA GLN A 408 14.10 -5.52 -16.39
C GLN A 408 15.39 -4.70 -16.26
N SER A 409 15.62 -3.78 -17.19
CA SER A 409 16.82 -2.95 -17.19
C SER A 409 16.90 -2.04 -15.95
N ASN A 410 15.76 -1.49 -15.52
CA ASN A 410 15.67 -0.66 -14.32
C ASN A 410 15.92 -1.48 -13.06
N LEU A 411 15.36 -2.69 -12.97
CA LEU A 411 15.60 -3.63 -11.84
C LEU A 411 17.06 -4.08 -11.78
N GLU A 412 17.69 -4.43 -12.92
CA GLU A 412 19.11 -4.81 -12.98
C GLU A 412 20.04 -3.70 -12.48
N ALA A 413 19.63 -2.44 -12.59
CA ALA A 413 20.42 -1.32 -12.09
C ALA A 413 20.45 -1.26 -10.56
N ILE A 414 19.42 -1.78 -9.87
CA ILE A 414 19.27 -1.75 -8.40
C ILE A 414 19.53 -3.11 -7.73
N THR A 415 19.60 -4.22 -8.49
CA THR A 415 19.87 -5.59 -7.97
C THR A 415 21.35 -5.98 -8.01
N LYS A 416 22.27 -5.05 -8.16
CA LYS A 416 23.73 -5.28 -8.27
C LYS A 416 24.40 -5.41 -6.93
#